data_cc2e8a55728b6b3d5ba6ac8cf9133c81
#
_entry.id   cc2e8a55728b6b3d5ba6ac8cf9133c81
#
_cell.length_a   1.000
_cell.length_b   1.000
_cell.length_c   1.000
_cell.angle_alpha   90.00
_cell.angle_beta   90.00
_cell.angle_gamma   90.00
#
_symmetry.space_group_name_H-M   'P 1'
#
loop_
_entity.id
_entity.type
_entity.pdbx_description
1 polymer ?
#
loop_
_entity_poly.entity_id
_entity_poly.type
_entity_poly.pdbx_seq_one_letter_code
_entity_poly.pdbx_strand_id
1 'polypeptide(L)'
;ANKNPAQDLESVSKLFSNIDGAKVKKIYLFSTVDMYGNTLGQNEDSEIDIKQTSAYGRNRYLLETYLCENFDTTTIRLPALFGEGLKKNVIFDLNNDNQIEKISLNTTFQWFYLPRLADIVSFATDRNIRVLNVATEPIKTLKIVEKHFPELKDRCLGQYNVRYDFKTIYNETGYL
;
A
#
# COMPACT_ATOMS: atom_id res chain seq x y z
N ALA A 1 -8.01 -7.32 8.87
CA ALA A 1 -7.44 -6.33 9.79
C ALA A 1 -8.49 -5.37 10.34
N ASN A 2 -8.95 -4.35 9.60
CA ASN A 2 -9.88 -3.34 10.12
C ASN A 2 -11.22 -3.92 10.65
N LYS A 3 -11.71 -5.03 10.08
CA LYS A 3 -12.92 -5.73 10.56
C LYS A 3 -12.66 -6.60 11.80
N ASN A 4 -11.45 -7.08 11.98
CA ASN A 4 -11.02 -7.90 13.13
C ASN A 4 -9.55 -7.57 13.50
N PRO A 5 -9.34 -6.44 14.21
CA PRO A 5 -7.98 -5.97 14.55
C PRO A 5 -7.22 -6.92 15.45
N ALA A 6 -7.88 -7.59 16.38
CA ALA A 6 -7.24 -8.51 17.31
C ALA A 6 -6.69 -9.76 16.59
N GLN A 7 -7.47 -10.35 15.70
CA GLN A 7 -7.03 -11.51 14.92
C GLN A 7 -5.87 -11.16 13.96
N ASP A 8 -5.89 -9.96 13.38
CA ASP A 8 -4.80 -9.48 12.54
C ASP A 8 -3.51 -9.28 13.37
N LEU A 9 -3.61 -8.70 14.58
CA LEU A 9 -2.48 -8.56 15.49
C LEU A 9 -1.93 -9.92 15.95
N GLU A 10 -2.80 -10.88 16.27
CA GLU A 10 -2.38 -12.25 16.60
C GLU A 10 -1.60 -12.89 15.45
N SER A 11 -2.05 -12.69 14.21
CA SER A 11 -1.34 -13.18 13.01
C SER A 11 0.06 -12.57 12.88
N VAL A 12 0.19 -11.27 13.16
CA VAL A 12 1.48 -10.57 13.19
C VAL A 12 2.37 -11.11 14.31
N SER A 13 1.83 -11.35 15.50
CA SER A 13 2.58 -11.90 16.64
C SER A 13 3.10 -13.32 16.37
N LYS A 14 2.30 -14.17 15.71
CA LYS A 14 2.74 -15.50 15.26
C LYS A 14 3.89 -15.42 14.26
N LEU A 15 3.87 -14.41 13.38
CA LEU A 15 4.95 -14.18 12.44
C LEU A 15 6.25 -13.82 13.15
N PHE A 16 6.22 -13.00 14.21
CA PHE A 16 7.40 -12.70 15.04
C PHE A 16 8.02 -13.98 15.58
N SER A 17 7.23 -14.82 16.26
CA SER A 17 7.72 -16.09 16.83
C SER A 17 8.34 -17.03 15.78
N ASN A 18 7.82 -17.03 14.56
CA ASN A 18 8.34 -17.85 13.47
C ASN A 18 9.67 -17.31 12.91
N ILE A 19 9.85 -15.99 12.90
CA ILE A 19 11.05 -15.34 12.35
C ILE A 19 12.18 -15.34 13.38
N ASP A 20 11.91 -15.19 14.66
CA ASP A 20 12.92 -15.13 15.73
C ASP A 20 13.87 -16.34 15.76
N GLY A 21 13.38 -17.51 15.41
CA GLY A 21 14.20 -18.73 15.32
C GLY A 21 14.90 -18.91 13.97
N ALA A 22 14.63 -18.06 12.99
CA ALA A 22 15.12 -18.23 11.64
C ALA A 22 16.52 -17.60 11.45
N LYS A 23 17.46 -18.35 10.89
CA LYS A 23 18.77 -17.82 10.46
C LYS A 23 18.64 -17.17 9.09
N VAL A 24 18.16 -15.92 9.04
CA VAL A 24 18.02 -15.16 7.80
C VAL A 24 19.13 -14.13 7.67
N LYS A 25 19.63 -13.91 6.45
CA LYS A 25 20.65 -12.88 6.18
C LYS A 25 20.02 -11.53 5.91
N LYS A 26 18.87 -11.49 5.25
CA LYS A 26 18.16 -10.28 4.86
C LYS A 26 16.67 -10.54 4.72
N ILE A 27 15.86 -9.57 5.11
CA ILE A 27 14.40 -9.60 4.98
C ILE A 27 13.97 -8.49 4.02
N TYR A 28 13.08 -8.82 3.09
CA TYR A 28 12.32 -7.84 2.30
C TYR A 28 10.88 -7.87 2.78
N LEU A 29 10.47 -6.80 3.46
CA LEU A 29 9.11 -6.64 3.96
C LEU A 29 8.27 -5.86 2.94
N PHE A 30 7.25 -6.50 2.37
CA PHE A 30 6.21 -5.79 1.62
C PHE A 30 5.15 -5.26 2.58
N SER A 31 5.26 -3.97 2.86
CA SER A 31 4.42 -3.23 3.78
C SER A 31 3.40 -2.35 3.01
N THR A 32 2.85 -1.34 3.63
CA THR A 32 1.81 -0.49 3.05
C THR A 32 2.01 0.97 3.41
N VAL A 33 1.61 1.88 2.51
CA VAL A 33 1.52 3.32 2.80
C VAL A 33 0.35 3.66 3.74
N ASP A 34 -0.59 2.73 3.97
CA ASP A 34 -1.72 2.95 4.90
C ASP A 34 -1.30 3.09 6.38
N MET A 35 -0.03 2.91 6.70
CA MET A 35 0.49 3.20 8.04
C MET A 35 0.62 4.69 8.33
N TYR A 36 0.67 5.54 7.31
CA TYR A 36 0.59 6.99 7.52
C TYR A 36 -0.86 7.38 7.86
N GLY A 37 -1.07 8.13 8.92
CA GLY A 37 -2.41 8.63 9.29
C GLY A 37 -2.94 9.67 8.29
N ASN A 38 -2.02 10.47 7.71
CA ASN A 38 -2.31 11.39 6.62
C ASN A 38 -1.92 10.76 5.28
N THR A 39 -2.75 10.92 4.26
CA THR A 39 -2.56 10.34 2.93
C THR A 39 -1.95 11.31 1.91
N LEU A 40 -1.56 12.53 2.34
CA LEU A 40 -1.08 13.58 1.45
C LEU A 40 0.36 13.98 1.81
N GLY A 41 1.25 13.94 0.83
CA GLY A 41 2.62 14.45 0.91
C GLY A 41 3.57 13.66 1.80
N GLN A 42 3.12 12.55 2.41
CA GLN A 42 3.98 11.75 3.28
C GLN A 42 5.05 11.01 2.46
N ASN A 43 6.27 10.99 2.97
CA ASN A 43 7.42 10.30 2.40
C ASN A 43 8.12 9.47 3.49
N GLU A 44 9.28 8.90 3.19
CA GLU A 44 10.02 8.03 4.10
C GLU A 44 10.52 8.74 5.37
N ASP A 45 10.73 10.06 5.30
CA ASP A 45 11.17 10.89 6.45
C ASP A 45 10.00 11.36 7.32
N SER A 46 8.75 11.11 6.88
CA SER A 46 7.56 11.53 7.63
C SER A 46 7.34 10.68 8.87
N GLU A 47 7.06 11.32 10.00
CA GLU A 47 6.71 10.66 11.24
C GLU A 47 5.37 9.91 11.10
N ILE A 48 5.31 8.71 11.68
CA ILE A 48 4.10 7.88 11.68
C ILE A 48 3.39 8.02 13.03
N ASP A 49 2.27 8.75 13.03
CA ASP A 49 1.39 8.85 14.19
C ASP A 49 0.42 7.65 14.25
N ILE A 50 0.78 6.66 15.08
CA ILE A 50 -0.02 5.44 15.25
C ILE A 50 -1.43 5.70 15.78
N LYS A 51 -1.70 6.86 16.41
CA LYS A 51 -3.03 7.21 16.93
C LYS A 51 -3.98 7.62 15.81
N GLN A 52 -3.45 8.17 14.72
CA GLN A 52 -4.23 8.56 13.54
C GLN A 52 -4.36 7.45 12.50
N THR A 53 -3.65 6.35 12.70
CA THR A 53 -3.55 5.24 11.75
C THR A 53 -4.70 4.24 11.96
N SER A 54 -5.19 3.64 10.88
CA SER A 54 -6.14 2.52 10.94
C SER A 54 -5.54 1.32 11.70
N ALA A 55 -6.38 0.43 12.21
CA ALA A 55 -5.91 -0.79 12.86
C ALA A 55 -5.00 -1.62 11.94
N TYR A 56 -5.31 -1.67 10.65
CA TYR A 56 -4.47 -2.33 9.64
C TYR A 56 -3.09 -1.67 9.53
N GLY A 57 -3.05 -0.36 9.30
CA GLY A 57 -1.78 0.39 9.17
C GLY A 57 -0.93 0.27 10.43
N ARG A 58 -1.55 0.40 11.62
CA ARG A 58 -0.87 0.24 12.91
C ARG A 58 -0.22 -1.13 13.08
N ASN A 59 -0.94 -2.22 12.76
CA ASN A 59 -0.38 -3.56 12.87
C ASN A 59 0.77 -3.81 11.87
N ARG A 60 0.69 -3.21 10.66
CA ARG A 60 1.79 -3.26 9.68
C ARG A 60 2.99 -2.45 10.15
N TYR A 61 2.79 -1.29 10.75
CA TYR A 61 3.87 -0.47 11.33
C TYR A 61 4.57 -1.19 12.49
N LEU A 62 3.83 -1.87 13.37
CA LEU A 62 4.42 -2.69 14.44
C LEU A 62 5.30 -3.81 13.87
N LEU A 63 4.85 -4.49 12.82
CA LEU A 63 5.66 -5.50 12.13
C LEU A 63 6.92 -4.90 11.52
N GLU A 64 6.81 -3.77 10.84
CA GLU A 64 7.93 -3.06 10.23
C GLU A 64 8.97 -2.68 11.28
N THR A 65 8.55 -2.03 12.37
CA THR A 65 9.42 -1.62 13.47
C THR A 65 10.17 -2.81 14.05
N TYR A 66 9.45 -3.87 14.39
CA TYR A 66 10.05 -5.09 14.94
C TYR A 66 11.11 -5.69 14.02
N LEU A 67 10.82 -5.82 12.73
CA LEU A 67 11.76 -6.40 11.77
C LEU A 67 12.98 -5.50 11.54
N CYS A 68 12.79 -4.19 11.48
CA CYS A 68 13.88 -3.23 11.30
C CYS A 68 14.82 -3.14 12.51
N GLU A 69 14.30 -3.37 13.72
CA GLU A 69 15.08 -3.35 14.95
C GLU A 69 15.90 -4.63 15.16
N ASN A 70 15.40 -5.79 14.69
CA ASN A 70 15.98 -7.08 14.99
C ASN A 70 16.71 -7.74 13.81
N PHE A 71 16.50 -7.28 12.57
CA PHE A 71 17.04 -7.90 11.37
C PHE A 71 17.53 -6.88 10.34
N ASP A 72 18.42 -7.32 9.44
CA ASP A 72 18.73 -6.55 8.23
C ASP A 72 17.50 -6.56 7.29
N THR A 73 16.69 -5.51 7.39
CA THR A 73 15.40 -5.42 6.72
C THR A 73 15.38 -4.28 5.72
N THR A 74 14.88 -4.57 4.53
CA THR A 74 14.45 -3.57 3.54
C THR A 74 12.92 -3.58 3.51
N THR A 75 12.31 -2.45 3.85
CA THR A 75 10.85 -2.27 3.82
C THR A 75 10.42 -1.57 2.54
N ILE A 76 9.45 -2.16 1.85
CA ILE A 76 8.84 -1.62 0.63
C ILE A 76 7.37 -1.34 0.94
N ARG A 77 7.02 -0.07 1.11
CA ARG A 77 5.66 0.39 1.41
C ARG A 77 4.89 0.57 0.11
N LEU A 78 3.94 -0.32 -0.12
CA LEU A 78 3.18 -0.41 -1.36
C LEU A 78 1.91 0.44 -1.30
N PRO A 79 1.53 1.10 -2.42
CA PRO A 79 0.25 1.76 -2.60
C PRO A 79 -0.84 0.75 -2.99
N ALA A 80 -1.94 1.21 -3.60
CA ALA A 80 -2.92 0.31 -4.18
C ALA A 80 -2.29 -0.52 -5.33
N LEU A 81 -2.55 -1.82 -5.33
CA LEU A 81 -1.98 -2.75 -6.29
C LEU A 81 -2.99 -3.09 -7.39
N PHE A 82 -2.50 -3.33 -8.59
CA PHE A 82 -3.29 -3.97 -9.65
C PHE A 82 -2.47 -5.02 -10.39
N GLY A 83 -3.15 -5.99 -10.98
CA GLY A 83 -2.52 -7.09 -11.69
C GLY A 83 -3.31 -8.38 -11.54
N GLU A 84 -2.86 -9.41 -12.23
CA GLU A 84 -3.47 -10.73 -12.21
C GLU A 84 -3.41 -11.34 -10.81
N GLY A 85 -4.44 -12.10 -10.43
CA GLY A 85 -4.53 -12.80 -9.16
C GLY A 85 -5.03 -11.95 -7.98
N LEU A 86 -5.09 -10.63 -8.09
CA LEU A 86 -5.66 -9.77 -7.06
C LEU A 86 -7.19 -9.85 -7.07
N LYS A 87 -7.78 -10.00 -5.87
CA LYS A 87 -9.23 -10.20 -5.68
C LYS A 87 -9.88 -9.10 -4.83
N LYS A 88 -9.30 -7.92 -4.84
CA LYS A 88 -9.78 -6.76 -4.06
C LYS A 88 -9.40 -5.48 -4.77
N ASN A 89 -10.13 -4.43 -4.52
CA ASN A 89 -9.99 -3.02 -4.88
C ASN A 89 -10.84 -2.59 -6.08
N VAL A 90 -10.86 -1.29 -6.31
CA VAL A 90 -11.69 -0.65 -7.37
C VAL A 90 -11.42 -1.25 -8.75
N ILE A 91 -10.16 -1.53 -9.11
CA ILE A 91 -9.84 -2.11 -10.44
C ILE A 91 -10.39 -3.54 -10.56
N PHE A 92 -10.25 -4.35 -9.49
CA PHE A 92 -10.86 -5.67 -9.46
C PHE A 92 -12.38 -5.60 -9.59
N ASP A 93 -13.01 -4.69 -8.83
CA ASP A 93 -14.47 -4.53 -8.82
C ASP A 93 -14.98 -4.09 -10.20
N LEU A 94 -14.31 -3.15 -10.86
CA LEU A 94 -14.63 -2.72 -12.23
C LEU A 94 -14.50 -3.87 -13.24
N ASN A 95 -13.42 -4.67 -13.18
CA ASN A 95 -13.20 -5.80 -14.09
C ASN A 95 -14.20 -6.95 -13.92
N ASN A 96 -14.81 -7.09 -12.74
CA ASN A 96 -15.67 -8.21 -12.39
C ASN A 96 -17.14 -7.82 -12.16
N ASP A 97 -17.51 -6.60 -12.50
CA ASP A 97 -18.86 -6.05 -12.27
C ASP A 97 -19.33 -6.22 -10.80
N ASN A 98 -18.38 -6.02 -9.85
CA ASN A 98 -18.59 -6.28 -8.44
C ASN A 98 -18.79 -4.96 -7.67
N GLN A 99 -19.94 -4.80 -7.00
CA GLN A 99 -20.23 -3.66 -6.13
C GLN A 99 -19.98 -2.28 -6.76
N ILE A 100 -20.25 -2.14 -8.04
CA ILE A 100 -19.99 -0.92 -8.84
C ILE A 100 -20.64 0.31 -8.20
N GLU A 101 -21.83 0.16 -7.64
CA GLU A 101 -22.59 1.21 -6.95
C GLU A 101 -21.85 1.79 -5.72
N LYS A 102 -20.85 1.09 -5.19
CA LYS A 102 -20.03 1.57 -4.07
C LYS A 102 -18.80 2.35 -4.53
N ILE A 103 -18.44 2.29 -5.81
CA ILE A 103 -17.28 2.99 -6.34
C ILE A 103 -17.57 4.49 -6.41
N SER A 104 -16.68 5.29 -5.83
CA SER A 104 -16.73 6.75 -5.95
C SER A 104 -15.75 7.24 -7.02
N LEU A 105 -16.27 7.97 -8.00
CA LEU A 105 -15.49 8.60 -9.07
C LEU A 105 -14.59 9.74 -8.56
N ASN A 106 -14.84 10.23 -7.34
CA ASN A 106 -14.09 11.36 -6.75
C ASN A 106 -12.84 10.92 -5.99
N THR A 107 -12.61 9.61 -5.84
CA THR A 107 -11.39 9.13 -5.20
C THR A 107 -10.18 9.26 -6.12
N THR A 108 -9.01 9.41 -5.50
CA THR A 108 -7.71 9.46 -6.20
C THR A 108 -6.78 8.47 -5.51
N PHE A 109 -6.21 7.56 -6.26
CA PHE A 109 -5.28 6.54 -5.75
C PHE A 109 -3.97 6.56 -6.53
N GLN A 110 -2.92 6.06 -5.90
CA GLN A 110 -1.67 5.69 -6.52
C GLN A 110 -1.71 4.18 -6.81
N TRP A 111 -1.37 3.80 -8.03
CA TRP A 111 -1.51 2.42 -8.50
C TRP A 111 -0.16 1.83 -8.88
N PHE A 112 0.16 0.67 -8.33
CA PHE A 112 1.37 -0.06 -8.68
C PHE A 112 1.04 -1.41 -9.32
N TYR A 113 1.65 -1.67 -10.49
CA TYR A 113 1.49 -2.92 -11.23
C TYR A 113 2.30 -4.03 -10.57
N LEU A 114 1.61 -4.99 -9.96
CA LEU A 114 2.23 -6.03 -9.12
C LEU A 114 3.36 -6.83 -9.81
N PRO A 115 3.29 -7.20 -11.11
CA PRO A 115 4.38 -7.90 -11.79
C PRO A 115 5.72 -7.15 -11.81
N ARG A 116 5.72 -5.82 -11.59
CA ARG A 116 6.96 -5.03 -11.48
C ARG A 116 7.60 -5.02 -10.09
N LEU A 117 7.11 -5.86 -9.18
CA LEU A 117 7.61 -5.87 -7.81
C LEU A 117 9.11 -6.25 -7.73
N ALA A 118 9.58 -7.14 -8.60
CA ALA A 118 11.00 -7.50 -8.67
C ALA A 118 11.89 -6.31 -9.05
N ASP A 119 11.42 -5.41 -9.93
CA ASP A 119 12.16 -4.20 -10.31
C ASP A 119 12.35 -3.28 -9.11
N ILE A 120 11.32 -3.15 -8.27
CA ILE A 120 11.35 -2.35 -7.04
C ILE A 120 12.30 -2.94 -6.00
N VAL A 121 12.32 -4.27 -5.85
CA VAL A 121 13.27 -4.95 -4.97
C VAL A 121 14.70 -4.69 -5.44
N SER A 122 14.98 -4.84 -6.73
CA SER A 122 16.31 -4.54 -7.31
C SER A 122 16.69 -3.07 -7.10
N PHE A 123 15.78 -2.13 -7.40
CA PHE A 123 15.99 -0.71 -7.19
C PHE A 123 16.40 -0.38 -5.75
N ALA A 124 15.68 -0.95 -4.76
CA ALA A 124 15.98 -0.74 -3.34
C ALA A 124 17.30 -1.40 -2.93
N THR A 125 17.60 -2.59 -3.45
CA THR A 125 18.82 -3.35 -3.13
C THR A 125 20.06 -2.64 -3.68
N ASP A 126 20.06 -2.26 -4.95
CA ASP A 126 21.20 -1.63 -5.65
C ASP A 126 21.59 -0.29 -5.02
N ARG A 127 20.64 0.39 -4.36
CA ARG A 127 20.82 1.68 -3.69
C ARG A 127 20.95 1.57 -2.18
N ASN A 128 20.96 0.34 -1.64
CA ASN A 128 20.99 0.07 -0.20
C ASN A 128 19.91 0.84 0.58
N ILE A 129 18.70 0.91 0.00
CA ILE A 129 17.55 1.60 0.62
C ILE A 129 16.97 0.71 1.70
N ARG A 130 16.79 1.26 2.90
CA ARG A 130 16.18 0.55 4.03
C ARG A 130 14.66 0.65 4.05
N VAL A 131 14.12 1.81 3.70
CA VAL A 131 12.68 2.06 3.60
C VAL A 131 12.38 2.75 2.28
N LEU A 132 11.42 2.25 1.52
CA LEU A 132 11.00 2.78 0.23
C LEU A 132 9.48 2.88 0.16
N ASN A 133 8.96 4.08 -0.07
CA ASN A 133 7.59 4.28 -0.51
C ASN A 133 7.51 4.07 -2.02
N VAL A 134 6.73 3.12 -2.48
CA VAL A 134 6.44 2.95 -3.90
C VAL A 134 5.39 3.98 -4.31
N ALA A 135 5.83 5.23 -4.43
CA ALA A 135 4.98 6.36 -4.79
C ALA A 135 4.88 6.46 -6.31
N THR A 136 3.69 6.31 -6.84
CA THR A 136 3.37 6.54 -8.25
C THR A 136 2.51 7.79 -8.40
N GLU A 137 2.38 8.34 -9.59
CA GLU A 137 1.50 9.50 -9.81
C GLU A 137 0.04 9.17 -9.43
N PRO A 138 -0.64 10.05 -8.66
CA PRO A 138 -2.03 9.86 -8.29
C PRO A 138 -2.97 9.92 -9.51
N ILE A 139 -3.88 8.96 -9.60
CA ILE A 139 -4.86 8.87 -10.69
C ILE A 139 -6.28 8.94 -10.09
N LYS A 140 -7.08 9.88 -10.58
CA LYS A 140 -8.49 9.98 -10.21
C LYS A 140 -9.27 8.78 -10.77
N THR A 141 -10.11 8.14 -9.95
CA THR A 141 -10.93 6.99 -10.36
C THR A 141 -11.79 7.29 -11.59
N LEU A 142 -12.33 8.52 -11.68
CA LEU A 142 -13.06 8.97 -12.86
C LEU A 142 -12.26 8.77 -14.16
N LYS A 143 -10.96 9.11 -14.17
CA LYS A 143 -10.11 8.96 -15.37
C LYS A 143 -9.95 7.49 -15.78
N ILE A 144 -9.87 6.59 -14.79
CA ILE A 144 -9.78 5.13 -15.05
C ILE A 144 -11.09 4.65 -15.66
N VAL A 145 -12.22 5.03 -15.07
CA VAL A 145 -13.54 4.62 -15.52
C VAL A 145 -13.83 5.16 -16.92
N GLU A 146 -13.62 6.46 -17.17
CA GLU A 146 -13.87 7.07 -18.49
C GLU A 146 -13.02 6.44 -19.59
N LYS A 147 -11.80 6.02 -19.28
CA LYS A 147 -10.88 5.47 -20.28
C LYS A 147 -11.09 3.98 -20.54
N HIS A 148 -11.41 3.19 -19.50
CA HIS A 148 -11.35 1.72 -19.58
C HIS A 148 -12.68 1.03 -19.29
N PHE A 149 -13.66 1.72 -18.67
CA PHE A 149 -14.96 1.18 -18.26
C PHE A 149 -16.08 2.22 -18.45
N PRO A 150 -16.14 2.91 -19.61
CA PRO A 150 -17.09 4.03 -19.78
C PRO A 150 -18.55 3.63 -19.57
N GLU A 151 -18.90 2.36 -19.87
CA GLU A 151 -20.23 1.78 -19.68
C GLU A 151 -20.65 1.63 -18.20
N LEU A 152 -19.67 1.62 -17.27
CA LEU A 152 -19.93 1.51 -15.84
C LEU A 152 -20.04 2.87 -15.12
N LYS A 153 -19.76 3.98 -15.82
CA LYS A 153 -19.64 5.31 -15.21
C LYS A 153 -20.88 5.70 -14.41
N ASP A 154 -22.06 5.56 -15.02
CA ASP A 154 -23.33 5.96 -14.39
C ASP A 154 -23.78 5.02 -13.27
N ARG A 155 -23.16 3.87 -13.13
CA ARG A 155 -23.38 2.89 -12.07
C ARG A 155 -22.49 3.15 -10.85
N CYS A 156 -21.44 3.97 -10.98
CA CYS A 156 -20.52 4.34 -9.89
C CYS A 156 -21.16 5.45 -9.04
N LEU A 157 -21.86 5.07 -7.97
CA LEU A 157 -22.68 5.95 -7.13
C LEU A 157 -22.06 6.29 -5.77
N GLY A 158 -20.89 5.78 -5.46
CA GLY A 158 -20.19 6.03 -4.21
C GLY A 158 -19.92 7.52 -3.96
N GLN A 159 -20.12 7.99 -2.72
CA GLN A 159 -20.07 9.41 -2.37
C GLN A 159 -18.85 9.81 -1.53
N TYR A 160 -17.95 8.87 -1.24
CA TYR A 160 -16.75 9.17 -0.47
C TYR A 160 -15.67 9.83 -1.34
N ASN A 161 -14.85 10.67 -0.68
CA ASN A 161 -13.73 11.35 -1.33
C ASN A 161 -12.45 11.07 -0.53
N VAL A 162 -11.57 10.29 -1.13
CA VAL A 162 -10.27 9.95 -0.56
C VAL A 162 -9.21 10.29 -1.61
N ARG A 163 -8.14 10.92 -1.18
CA ARG A 163 -6.99 11.22 -2.02
C ARG A 163 -5.73 10.64 -1.39
N TYR A 164 -5.04 9.81 -2.15
CA TYR A 164 -3.71 9.28 -1.85
C TYR A 164 -2.70 10.01 -2.73
N ASP A 165 -1.70 10.61 -2.10
CA ASP A 165 -0.63 11.35 -2.76
C ASP A 165 0.64 11.26 -1.90
N PHE A 166 1.15 10.04 -1.74
CA PHE A 166 2.41 9.76 -1.06
C PHE A 166 3.59 10.13 -1.96
N LYS A 167 4.72 10.42 -1.35
CA LYS A 167 5.96 10.76 -2.02
C LYS A 167 7.06 9.77 -1.66
N THR A 168 8.13 9.80 -2.45
CA THR A 168 9.40 9.18 -2.11
C THR A 168 10.52 10.22 -2.19
N ILE A 169 11.50 10.10 -1.30
CA ILE A 169 12.71 10.93 -1.32
C ILE A 169 13.72 10.46 -2.38
N TYR A 170 13.52 9.30 -2.97
CA TYR A 170 14.47 8.66 -3.90
C TYR A 170 14.27 9.06 -5.36
N ASN A 171 13.40 10.02 -5.62
CA ASN A 171 13.22 10.63 -6.93
C ASN A 171 12.85 12.13 -6.78
N GLU A 172 13.43 12.99 -7.62
CA GLU A 172 13.23 14.46 -7.56
C GLU A 172 11.77 14.87 -7.75
N THR A 173 10.98 14.11 -8.52
CA THR A 173 9.55 14.35 -8.70
C THR A 173 8.71 13.92 -7.49
N GLY A 174 9.29 13.15 -6.57
CA GLY A 174 8.60 12.50 -5.46
C GLY A 174 7.81 11.26 -5.88
N TYR A 175 7.93 10.79 -7.13
CA TYR A 175 7.29 9.57 -7.64
C TYR A 175 8.31 8.68 -8.34
N LEU A 176 8.07 7.35 -8.33
CA LEU A 176 8.90 6.33 -9.00
C LEU A 176 8.42 6.05 -10.42
#